data_e0d00bc6e96e9bcc8f9adb5f5df63b28
#
_entry.id   e0d00bc6e96e9bcc8f9adb5f5df63b28
#
_cell.length_a   1.000
_cell.length_b   1.000
_cell.length_c   1.000
_cell.angle_alpha   90.00
_cell.angle_beta   90.00
_cell.angle_gamma   90.00
#
_symmetry.space_group_name_H-M   'P 1'
#
loop_
_entity.id
_entity.type
_entity.pdbx_description
1 polymer ?
#
loop_
_entity_poly.entity_id
_entity_poly.type
_entity_poly.pdbx_seq_one_letter_code
_entity_poly.pdbx_strand_id
1 'polypeptide(L)'
;MSCILHIETSTAVCSVAVSEDGQTIFVQEDMKGPSHAVSLGVFVDEALSFIDSHAIPLDAVAVSCGPGSYTGLRIGVSMAKGICYGRNVPLIGIPTLEVLCVPVLLYHELPEDAYLCPMIDARRMEEYAAVYDLSLIHISEP
;
A
#
# COMPACT_ATOMS: atom_id res chain seq x y z
N MET A 1 0.80 -19.18 -9.44
CA MET A 1 1.67 -18.01 -9.25
C MET A 1 0.79 -16.78 -9.03
N SER A 2 1.07 -16.01 -7.99
CA SER A 2 0.22 -14.86 -7.66
C SER A 2 0.91 -13.55 -8.03
N CYS A 3 0.26 -12.79 -8.92
CA CYS A 3 0.70 -11.46 -9.33
C CYS A 3 -0.23 -10.41 -8.72
N ILE A 4 0.33 -9.49 -7.96
CA ILE A 4 -0.41 -8.44 -7.28
C ILE A 4 0.13 -7.08 -7.68
N LEU A 5 -0.77 -6.16 -8.05
CA LEU A 5 -0.46 -4.76 -8.24
C LEU A 5 -0.67 -4.04 -6.91
N HIS A 6 0.32 -3.29 -6.47
CA HIS A 6 0.29 -2.56 -5.19
C HIS A 6 0.24 -1.07 -5.44
N ILE A 7 -0.66 -0.37 -4.76
CA ILE A 7 -0.81 1.08 -4.84
C ILE A 7 -0.67 1.67 -3.44
N GLU A 8 0.24 2.64 -3.28
CA GLU A 8 0.48 3.33 -2.03
C GLU A 8 0.43 4.85 -2.23
N THR A 9 -0.61 5.48 -1.71
CA THR A 9 -0.83 6.93 -1.81
C THR A 9 -1.26 7.55 -0.49
N SER A 10 -1.06 6.84 0.62
CA SER A 10 -1.53 7.29 1.95
C SER A 10 -0.71 8.43 2.53
N THR A 11 0.48 8.69 1.99
CA THR A 11 1.40 9.75 2.45
C THR A 11 1.79 10.64 1.27
N ALA A 12 2.85 11.45 1.45
CA ALA A 12 3.38 12.30 0.38
C ALA A 12 4.01 11.50 -0.77
N VAL A 13 4.36 10.24 -0.53
CA VAL A 13 4.91 9.35 -1.54
C VAL A 13 3.79 8.75 -2.37
N CYS A 14 3.97 8.72 -3.70
CA CYS A 14 3.14 7.96 -4.61
C CYS A 14 3.95 6.79 -5.14
N SER A 15 3.49 5.58 -4.91
CA SER A 15 4.23 4.38 -5.30
C SER A 15 3.30 3.34 -5.91
N VAL A 16 3.77 2.70 -6.97
CA VAL A 16 3.12 1.57 -7.62
C VAL A 16 4.15 0.45 -7.78
N ALA A 17 3.79 -0.75 -7.41
CA ALA A 17 4.66 -1.91 -7.53
C ALA A 17 3.87 -3.11 -8.06
N VAL A 18 4.59 -4.03 -8.68
CA VAL A 18 4.05 -5.35 -9.03
C VAL A 18 4.89 -6.40 -8.33
N SER A 19 4.23 -7.34 -7.67
CA SER A 19 4.89 -8.49 -7.07
C SER A 19 4.40 -9.78 -7.71
N GLU A 20 5.30 -10.76 -7.81
CA GLU A 20 4.98 -12.12 -8.24
C GLU A 20 5.53 -13.07 -7.19
N ASP A 21 4.65 -13.86 -6.59
CA ASP A 21 4.99 -14.80 -5.51
C ASP A 21 5.77 -14.15 -4.36
N GLY A 22 5.37 -12.95 -3.98
CA GLY A 22 5.97 -12.19 -2.88
C GLY A 22 7.24 -11.43 -3.22
N GLN A 23 7.71 -11.49 -4.47
CA GLN A 23 8.89 -10.74 -4.92
C GLN A 23 8.48 -9.56 -5.79
N THR A 24 9.04 -8.39 -5.50
CA THR A 24 8.82 -7.19 -6.30
C THR A 24 9.56 -7.30 -7.64
N ILE A 25 8.81 -7.23 -8.73
CA ILE A 25 9.36 -7.32 -10.10
C ILE A 25 9.25 -6.00 -10.87
N PHE A 26 8.52 -5.03 -10.35
CA PHE A 26 8.37 -3.70 -10.93
C PHE A 26 8.07 -2.71 -9.81
N VAL A 27 8.67 -1.53 -9.83
CA VAL A 27 8.36 -0.46 -8.90
C VAL A 27 8.60 0.90 -9.54
N GLN A 28 7.69 1.84 -9.29
CA GLN A 28 7.83 3.26 -9.60
C GLN A 28 7.42 4.08 -8.39
N GLU A 29 8.21 5.09 -8.05
CA GLU A 29 7.97 5.95 -6.89
C GLU A 29 8.15 7.42 -7.26
N ASP A 30 7.30 8.28 -6.69
CA ASP A 30 7.45 9.72 -6.71
C ASP A 30 7.42 10.23 -5.27
N MET A 31 8.53 10.74 -4.80
CA MET A 31 8.70 11.24 -3.44
C MET A 31 8.60 12.77 -3.35
N LYS A 32 8.37 13.45 -4.47
CA LYS A 32 8.51 14.90 -4.57
C LYS A 32 7.25 15.71 -4.29
N GLY A 33 6.13 15.08 -3.97
CA GLY A 33 5.04 15.91 -3.52
C GLY A 33 3.71 15.75 -4.21
N PRO A 34 2.89 16.80 -4.34
CA PRO A 34 1.43 16.69 -4.30
C PRO A 34 0.74 16.22 -5.58
N SER A 35 1.47 15.71 -6.56
CA SER A 35 0.91 15.33 -7.88
C SER A 35 0.45 13.89 -7.97
N HIS A 36 -0.15 13.34 -6.90
CA HIS A 36 -0.53 11.92 -6.84
C HIS A 36 -1.40 11.47 -8.01
N ALA A 37 -2.37 12.29 -8.43
CA ALA A 37 -3.28 11.90 -9.51
C ALA A 37 -2.55 11.69 -10.85
N VAL A 38 -1.63 12.58 -11.17
CA VAL A 38 -0.85 12.51 -12.43
C VAL A 38 0.15 11.37 -12.36
N SER A 39 0.96 11.32 -11.29
CA SER A 39 1.98 10.30 -11.12
C SER A 39 1.38 8.90 -11.06
N LEU A 40 0.29 8.73 -10.31
CA LEU A 40 -0.37 7.44 -10.17
C LEU A 40 -0.87 6.90 -11.51
N GLY A 41 -1.50 7.74 -12.32
CA GLY A 41 -1.99 7.33 -13.64
C GLY A 41 -0.88 6.82 -14.54
N VAL A 42 0.25 7.55 -14.57
CA VAL A 42 1.43 7.15 -15.36
C VAL A 42 2.02 5.85 -14.83
N PHE A 43 2.21 5.73 -13.52
CA PHE A 43 2.81 4.54 -12.91
C PHE A 43 1.95 3.29 -13.08
N VAL A 44 0.63 3.44 -12.94
CA VAL A 44 -0.31 2.32 -13.16
C VAL A 44 -0.28 1.88 -14.62
N ASP A 45 -0.28 2.81 -15.55
CA ASP A 45 -0.19 2.49 -16.98
C ASP A 45 1.10 1.73 -17.30
N GLU A 46 2.22 2.19 -16.77
CA GLU A 46 3.50 1.51 -16.94
C GLU A 46 3.50 0.12 -16.30
N ALA A 47 2.93 -0.03 -15.11
CA ALA A 47 2.85 -1.31 -14.42
C ALA A 47 1.99 -2.32 -15.18
N LEU A 48 0.81 -1.90 -15.64
CA LEU A 48 -0.08 -2.76 -16.41
C LEU A 48 0.52 -3.14 -17.76
N SER A 49 1.21 -2.20 -18.41
CA SER A 49 1.95 -2.48 -19.64
C SER A 49 3.06 -3.50 -19.42
N PHE A 50 3.78 -3.39 -18.30
CA PHE A 50 4.80 -4.37 -17.91
C PHE A 50 4.20 -5.77 -17.74
N ILE A 51 3.10 -5.88 -17.00
CA ILE A 51 2.40 -7.13 -16.78
C ILE A 51 1.95 -7.73 -18.11
N ASP A 52 1.33 -6.94 -18.96
CA ASP A 52 0.77 -7.41 -20.24
C ASP A 52 1.88 -7.82 -21.23
N SER A 53 2.97 -7.05 -21.27
CA SER A 53 4.11 -7.38 -22.16
C SER A 53 4.85 -8.66 -21.77
N HIS A 54 4.81 -9.04 -20.49
CA HIS A 54 5.40 -10.27 -19.97
C HIS A 54 4.38 -11.42 -19.90
N ALA A 55 3.16 -11.20 -20.38
CA ALA A 55 2.07 -12.17 -20.35
C ALA A 55 1.80 -12.73 -18.94
N ILE A 56 1.89 -11.87 -17.92
CA ILE A 56 1.64 -12.23 -16.53
C ILE A 56 0.18 -11.92 -16.21
N PRO A 57 -0.65 -12.89 -15.79
CA PRO A 57 -2.02 -12.58 -15.40
C PRO A 57 -2.05 -11.86 -14.05
N LEU A 58 -2.79 -10.75 -13.97
CA LEU A 58 -2.99 -10.04 -12.72
C LEU A 58 -4.05 -10.76 -11.88
N ASP A 59 -3.71 -11.08 -10.63
CA ASP A 59 -4.60 -11.82 -9.74
C ASP A 59 -5.37 -10.93 -8.76
N ALA A 60 -4.78 -9.81 -8.34
CA ALA A 60 -5.40 -8.90 -7.39
C ALA A 60 -4.74 -7.52 -7.44
N VAL A 61 -5.43 -6.52 -6.88
CA VAL A 61 -4.86 -5.20 -6.61
C VAL A 61 -4.91 -4.96 -5.10
N ALA A 62 -3.78 -4.58 -4.51
CA ALA A 62 -3.67 -4.22 -3.11
C ALA A 62 -3.49 -2.70 -2.98
N VAL A 63 -4.15 -2.11 -2.01
CA VAL A 63 -4.08 -0.66 -1.76
C VAL A 63 -4.13 -0.38 -0.27
N SER A 64 -3.32 0.60 0.17
CA SER A 64 -3.45 1.15 1.52
C SER A 64 -4.77 1.88 1.64
N CYS A 65 -5.61 1.47 2.60
CA CYS A 65 -6.99 1.98 2.71
C CYS A 65 -7.20 2.96 3.85
N GLY A 66 -6.15 3.39 4.50
CA GLY A 66 -6.17 4.36 5.59
C GLY A 66 -5.71 3.79 6.93
N PRO A 67 -5.43 4.66 7.88
CA PRO A 67 -5.48 6.14 7.80
C PRO A 67 -4.37 6.74 6.94
N GLY A 68 -4.49 8.03 6.61
CA GLY A 68 -3.49 8.75 5.84
C GLY A 68 -4.07 9.99 5.16
N SER A 69 -3.37 10.48 4.14
CA SER A 69 -3.81 11.63 3.36
C SER A 69 -5.19 11.39 2.74
N TYR A 70 -6.16 12.25 3.06
CA TYR A 70 -7.52 12.12 2.53
C TYR A 70 -7.55 12.12 1.00
N THR A 71 -6.89 13.09 0.38
CA THR A 71 -6.82 13.20 -1.08
C THR A 71 -6.08 12.02 -1.69
N GLY A 72 -4.92 11.66 -1.11
CA GLY A 72 -4.12 10.53 -1.59
C GLY A 72 -4.88 9.21 -1.52
N LEU A 73 -5.57 8.95 -0.41
CA LEU A 73 -6.36 7.72 -0.26
C LEU A 73 -7.52 7.66 -1.25
N ARG A 74 -8.21 8.78 -1.50
CA ARG A 74 -9.29 8.81 -2.49
C ARG A 74 -8.78 8.48 -3.88
N ILE A 75 -7.66 9.06 -4.27
CA ILE A 75 -7.04 8.82 -5.59
C ILE A 75 -6.62 7.36 -5.71
N GLY A 76 -5.91 6.83 -4.71
CA GLY A 76 -5.40 5.46 -4.74
C GLY A 76 -6.50 4.40 -4.73
N VAL A 77 -7.47 4.54 -3.84
CA VAL A 77 -8.58 3.59 -3.72
C VAL A 77 -9.47 3.64 -4.96
N SER A 78 -9.75 4.83 -5.50
CA SER A 78 -10.53 4.96 -6.73
C SER A 78 -9.84 4.31 -7.92
N MET A 79 -8.54 4.51 -8.06
CA MET A 79 -7.75 3.85 -9.11
C MET A 79 -7.77 2.34 -8.96
N ALA A 80 -7.54 1.85 -7.74
CA ALA A 80 -7.56 0.42 -7.47
C ALA A 80 -8.91 -0.23 -7.80
N LYS A 81 -10.00 0.41 -7.40
CA LYS A 81 -11.35 -0.06 -7.73
C LYS A 81 -11.61 -0.10 -9.22
N GLY A 82 -11.16 0.94 -9.95
CA GLY A 82 -11.31 0.98 -11.40
C GLY A 82 -10.57 -0.15 -12.11
N ILE A 83 -9.35 -0.44 -11.68
CA ILE A 83 -8.56 -1.55 -12.23
C ILE A 83 -9.24 -2.89 -11.94
N CYS A 84 -9.68 -3.10 -10.70
CA CYS A 84 -10.35 -4.33 -10.30
C CYS A 84 -11.63 -4.56 -11.09
N TYR A 85 -12.41 -3.51 -11.30
CA TYR A 85 -13.61 -3.58 -12.12
C TYR A 85 -13.29 -3.91 -13.57
N GLY A 86 -12.32 -3.20 -14.16
CA GLY A 86 -11.96 -3.39 -15.56
C GLY A 86 -11.32 -4.71 -15.89
N ARG A 87 -10.55 -5.26 -14.95
CA ARG A 87 -9.84 -6.53 -15.12
C ARG A 87 -10.50 -7.72 -14.42
N ASN A 88 -11.61 -7.49 -13.75
CA ASN A 88 -12.35 -8.52 -13.02
C ASN A 88 -11.46 -9.28 -12.02
N VAL A 89 -10.72 -8.54 -11.21
CA VAL A 89 -9.85 -9.09 -10.15
C VAL A 89 -10.26 -8.52 -8.79
N PRO A 90 -9.98 -9.23 -7.68
CA PRO A 90 -10.34 -8.75 -6.35
C PRO A 90 -9.46 -7.58 -5.89
N LEU A 91 -10.06 -6.77 -5.02
CA LEU A 91 -9.39 -5.68 -4.33
C LEU A 91 -9.02 -6.11 -2.92
N ILE A 92 -7.77 -5.83 -2.53
CA ILE A 92 -7.26 -6.08 -1.17
C ILE A 92 -6.99 -4.73 -0.52
N GLY A 93 -7.79 -4.38 0.48
CA GLY A 93 -7.55 -3.19 1.31
C GLY A 93 -6.65 -3.55 2.49
N ILE A 94 -5.54 -2.84 2.66
CA ILE A 94 -4.61 -3.07 3.76
C ILE A 94 -4.56 -1.81 4.63
N PRO A 95 -4.82 -1.93 5.95
CA PRO A 95 -4.68 -0.78 6.84
C PRO A 95 -3.27 -0.18 6.79
N THR A 96 -3.17 1.12 6.62
CA THR A 96 -1.88 1.79 6.45
C THR A 96 -0.95 1.58 7.64
N LEU A 97 -1.49 1.55 8.85
CA LEU A 97 -0.69 1.33 10.06
C LEU A 97 -0.07 -0.07 10.09
N GLU A 98 -0.75 -1.09 9.57
CA GLU A 98 -0.16 -2.42 9.43
C GLU A 98 0.99 -2.43 8.44
N VAL A 99 0.88 -1.71 7.34
CA VAL A 99 1.95 -1.60 6.34
C VAL A 99 3.23 -1.06 6.99
N LEU A 100 3.12 -0.09 7.90
CA LEU A 100 4.27 0.46 8.61
C LEU A 100 4.97 -0.57 9.52
N CYS A 101 4.23 -1.54 10.03
CA CYS A 101 4.79 -2.58 10.90
C CYS A 101 5.62 -3.62 10.14
N VAL A 102 5.32 -3.86 8.87
CA VAL A 102 5.93 -4.95 8.10
C VAL A 102 7.45 -4.85 7.99
N PRO A 103 8.07 -3.69 7.65
CA PRO A 103 9.52 -3.60 7.61
C PRO A 103 10.18 -3.87 8.95
N VAL A 104 9.55 -3.47 10.04
CA VAL A 104 10.08 -3.72 11.39
C VAL A 104 10.10 -5.22 11.69
N LEU A 105 9.03 -5.92 11.34
CA LEU A 105 8.96 -7.37 11.51
C LEU A 105 9.95 -8.14 10.64
N LEU A 106 10.21 -7.65 9.42
CA LEU A 106 11.10 -8.33 8.46
C LEU A 106 12.58 -8.10 8.76
N TYR A 107 12.96 -6.92 9.27
CA TYR A 107 14.36 -6.50 9.35
C TYR A 107 14.90 -6.36 10.78
N HIS A 108 14.08 -6.57 11.80
CA HIS A 108 14.48 -6.47 13.20
C HIS A 108 14.07 -7.71 13.98
N GLU A 109 14.96 -8.17 14.85
CA GLU A 109 14.61 -9.17 15.84
C GLU A 109 13.94 -8.49 17.03
N LEU A 110 12.78 -8.98 17.42
CA LEU A 110 12.00 -8.43 18.52
C LEU A 110 11.72 -9.49 19.56
N PRO A 111 11.63 -9.12 20.86
CA PRO A 111 11.14 -10.03 21.88
C PRO A 111 9.75 -10.56 21.54
N GLU A 112 9.43 -11.79 21.94
CA GLU A 112 8.14 -12.43 21.64
C GLU A 112 6.94 -11.67 22.21
N ASP A 113 7.14 -10.93 23.29
CA ASP A 113 6.11 -10.13 23.97
C ASP A 113 6.11 -8.66 23.56
N ALA A 114 6.83 -8.29 22.50
CA ALA A 114 6.86 -6.92 22.01
C ALA A 114 5.53 -6.51 21.38
N TYR A 115 5.21 -5.24 21.48
CA TYR A 115 4.11 -4.60 20.78
C TYR A 115 4.64 -3.60 19.77
N LEU A 116 3.89 -3.36 18.71
CA LEU A 116 4.20 -2.36 17.70
C LEU A 116 3.16 -1.26 17.77
N CYS A 117 3.62 -0.02 17.78
CA CYS A 117 2.74 1.15 17.78
C CYS A 117 3.09 2.05 16.60
N PRO A 118 2.60 1.74 15.40
CA PRO A 118 2.81 2.59 14.23
C PRO A 118 2.04 3.90 14.40
N MET A 119 2.62 4.99 13.91
CA MET A 119 2.04 6.32 14.01
C MET A 119 2.18 7.08 12.69
N ILE A 120 1.16 7.85 12.32
CA ILE A 120 1.16 8.75 11.18
C ILE A 120 0.70 10.12 11.65
N ASP A 121 1.41 11.17 11.26
CA ASP A 121 1.03 12.55 11.57
C ASP A 121 -0.33 12.87 10.93
N ALA A 122 -1.30 13.24 11.77
CA ALA A 122 -2.65 13.61 11.36
C ALA A 122 -2.84 15.13 11.28
N ARG A 123 -1.75 15.91 11.44
CA ARG A 123 -1.73 17.37 11.54
C ARG A 123 -2.36 17.86 12.86
N ARG A 124 -2.25 19.16 13.13
CA ARG A 124 -2.79 19.83 14.33
C ARG A 124 -2.34 19.18 15.64
N MET A 125 -1.10 18.66 15.67
CA MET A 125 -0.53 17.96 16.82
C MET A 125 -1.31 16.68 17.20
N GLU A 126 -1.97 16.07 16.23
CA GLU A 126 -2.66 14.79 16.38
C GLU A 126 -1.95 13.70 15.56
N GLU A 127 -2.16 12.46 15.93
CA GLU A 127 -1.56 11.32 15.27
C GLU A 127 -2.61 10.22 15.07
N TYR A 128 -2.53 9.54 13.93
CA TYR A 128 -3.16 8.24 13.78
C TYR A 128 -2.23 7.19 14.36
N ALA A 129 -2.72 6.38 15.28
CA ALA A 129 -1.93 5.33 15.90
C ALA A 129 -2.78 4.11 16.22
N ALA A 130 -2.13 2.96 16.35
CA ALA A 130 -2.74 1.73 16.82
C ALA A 130 -1.69 0.89 17.53
N VAL A 131 -2.12 -0.11 18.29
CA VAL A 131 -1.22 -1.04 18.96
C VAL A 131 -1.48 -2.44 18.43
N TYR A 132 -0.42 -3.10 17.94
CA TYR A 132 -0.48 -4.45 17.41
C TYR A 132 0.47 -5.36 18.18
N ASP A 133 0.12 -6.63 18.29
CA ASP A 133 1.08 -7.67 18.65
C ASP A 133 1.92 -8.07 17.40
N LEU A 134 2.86 -9.00 17.58
CA LEU A 134 3.74 -9.42 16.46
C LEU A 134 3.02 -10.23 15.37
N SER A 135 1.80 -10.67 15.61
CA SER A 135 0.96 -11.30 14.57
C SER A 135 0.14 -10.29 13.78
N LEU A 136 0.32 -8.98 14.04
CA LEU A 136 -0.45 -7.87 13.51
C LEU A 136 -1.94 -7.94 13.87
N ILE A 137 -2.24 -8.53 15.02
CA ILE A 137 -3.57 -8.44 15.61
C ILE A 137 -3.67 -7.10 16.34
N HIS A 138 -4.68 -6.31 15.98
CA HIS A 138 -4.95 -5.03 16.62
C HIS A 138 -5.45 -5.27 18.05
N ILE A 139 -4.75 -4.68 19.04
CA ILE A 139 -5.05 -4.88 20.45
C ILE A 139 -5.92 -3.74 21.00
N SER A 140 -5.52 -2.50 20.72
CA SER A 140 -6.29 -1.33 21.14
C SER A 140 -5.94 -0.12 20.28
N GLU A 141 -6.88 0.82 20.19
CA GLU A 141 -6.62 2.14 19.65
C GLU A 141 -6.26 3.08 20.80
N PRO A 142 -5.20 3.86 20.64
CA PRO A 142 -4.84 4.88 21.63
C PRO A 142 -5.88 5.99 21.70
#